data_cbce7b935c702d62bc1b37e9925e9f1e
#
_entry.id   cbce7b935c702d62bc1b37e9925e9f1e
#
_cell.length_a   1.000
_cell.length_b   1.000
_cell.length_c   1.000
_cell.angle_alpha   90.00
_cell.angle_beta   90.00
_cell.angle_gamma   90.00
#
_symmetry.space_group_name_H-M   'P 1'
#
loop_
_entity.id
_entity.type
_entity.pdbx_description
1 polymer ?
#
loop_
_entity_poly.entity_id
_entity_poly.type
_entity_poly.pdbx_seq_one_letter_code
_entity_poly.pdbx_strand_id
1 'polypeptide(L)'
;MNFKSIITAVAVTALFASNTANAQVNTIDSVATSKVQHFNFDDMVSKTIGEGIKRKWFHGEKGQMTIFNLEKDAHIPWHQHPNEQITYIMSGKVKIKTIIDGKEIFVEVGAGEVIVFPENVPHEFWALEETVDLDVHVPVRQDWLSKELPDYLKKTKK
;
A
#
# COMPACT_ATOMS: atom_id res chain seq x y z
N MET A 1 8.75 -88.33 36.96
CA MET A 1 9.90 -87.50 36.61
C MET A 1 9.36 -86.22 35.98
N ASN A 2 9.28 -85.10 36.76
CA ASN A 2 8.72 -83.84 36.32
C ASN A 2 9.85 -82.90 35.92
N PHE A 3 9.94 -82.59 34.65
CA PHE A 3 10.82 -81.55 34.17
C PHE A 3 10.04 -80.20 34.19
N LYS A 4 10.43 -79.35 35.13
CA LYS A 4 9.96 -77.97 35.13
C LYS A 4 10.84 -77.13 34.17
N SER A 5 10.24 -76.69 33.11
CA SER A 5 10.89 -75.76 32.17
C SER A 5 10.83 -74.35 32.75
N ILE A 6 11.99 -73.76 32.96
CA ILE A 6 12.14 -72.39 33.43
C ILE A 6 12.19 -71.52 32.15
N ILE A 7 11.15 -70.71 31.91
CA ILE A 7 11.16 -69.71 30.84
C ILE A 7 11.69 -68.41 31.43
N THR A 8 12.91 -68.08 31.04
CA THR A 8 13.50 -66.77 31.38
C THR A 8 12.92 -65.69 30.40
N ALA A 9 12.10 -64.85 30.96
CA ALA A 9 11.59 -63.68 30.17
C ALA A 9 12.69 -62.65 30.12
N VAL A 10 13.20 -62.36 28.93
CA VAL A 10 14.08 -61.24 28.67
C VAL A 10 13.17 -60.02 28.36
N ALA A 11 13.16 -59.13 29.34
CA ALA A 11 12.48 -57.83 29.13
C ALA A 11 13.35 -56.95 28.23
N VAL A 12 12.94 -56.76 27.00
CA VAL A 12 13.51 -55.75 26.09
C VAL A 12 12.84 -54.42 26.40
N THR A 13 13.54 -53.56 27.14
CA THR A 13 13.13 -52.19 27.39
C THR A 13 13.42 -51.36 26.11
N ALA A 14 12.42 -51.18 25.28
CA ALA A 14 12.50 -50.23 24.17
C ALA A 14 12.44 -48.80 24.74
N LEU A 15 13.59 -48.11 24.76
CA LEU A 15 13.62 -46.67 24.97
C LEU A 15 12.99 -46.01 23.73
N PHE A 16 11.74 -45.62 23.83
CA PHE A 16 11.18 -44.65 22.92
C PHE A 16 11.74 -43.26 23.29
N ALA A 17 12.79 -42.83 22.61
CA ALA A 17 13.17 -41.44 22.59
C ALA A 17 12.03 -40.66 21.87
N SER A 18 11.14 -40.08 22.65
CA SER A 18 10.19 -39.12 22.15
C SER A 18 10.97 -37.89 21.65
N ASN A 19 11.27 -37.88 20.36
CA ASN A 19 11.66 -36.66 19.66
C ASN A 19 10.42 -35.74 19.66
N THR A 20 10.23 -35.01 20.75
CA THR A 20 9.38 -33.81 20.70
C THR A 20 10.10 -32.83 19.80
N ALA A 21 9.81 -32.90 18.49
CA ALA A 21 10.02 -31.77 17.63
C ALA A 21 9.30 -30.61 18.31
N ASN A 22 10.04 -29.72 18.94
CA ASN A 22 9.60 -28.42 19.29
C ASN A 22 9.25 -27.73 17.93
N ALA A 23 8.07 -28.01 17.44
CA ALA A 23 7.44 -27.12 16.51
C ALA A 23 7.34 -25.79 17.28
N GLN A 24 8.33 -24.94 17.05
CA GLN A 24 8.27 -23.57 17.46
C GLN A 24 7.03 -23.03 16.75
N VAL A 25 5.91 -23.05 17.44
CA VAL A 25 4.73 -22.30 17.10
C VAL A 25 5.25 -20.87 17.06
N ASN A 26 5.66 -20.43 15.88
CA ASN A 26 5.97 -19.04 15.64
C ASN A 26 4.72 -18.28 16.03
N THR A 27 4.83 -17.72 17.16
CA THR A 27 3.78 -17.15 17.94
C THR A 27 3.09 -16.07 17.12
N ILE A 28 1.83 -16.26 16.93
CA ILE A 28 0.84 -15.23 16.63
C ILE A 28 1.00 -14.02 17.57
N ASP A 29 1.76 -14.11 18.63
CA ASP A 29 2.04 -13.04 19.60
C ASP A 29 2.71 -11.79 19.01
N SER A 30 3.50 -11.90 17.92
CA SER A 30 4.05 -10.74 17.23
C SER A 30 3.00 -10.05 16.32
N VAL A 31 1.92 -10.73 15.98
CA VAL A 31 0.77 -10.18 15.23
C VAL A 31 -0.24 -9.54 16.19
N ALA A 32 -0.26 -9.94 17.45
CA ALA A 32 -1.22 -9.49 18.45
C ALA A 32 -1.08 -8.01 18.85
N THR A 33 0.00 -7.33 18.47
CA THR A 33 0.19 -5.88 18.67
C THR A 33 -0.33 -5.03 17.51
N SER A 34 -0.54 -5.62 16.34
CA SER A 34 -1.07 -4.92 15.17
C SER A 34 -2.59 -4.80 15.29
N LYS A 35 -3.08 -3.58 15.42
CA LYS A 35 -4.51 -3.33 15.47
C LYS A 35 -5.09 -3.36 14.07
N VAL A 36 -6.17 -4.14 13.87
CA VAL A 36 -6.99 -4.02 12.66
C VAL A 36 -7.61 -2.62 12.66
N GLN A 37 -7.48 -1.91 11.54
CA GLN A 37 -8.04 -0.59 11.32
C GLN A 37 -9.13 -0.69 10.26
N HIS A 38 -10.24 0.00 10.49
CA HIS A 38 -11.35 0.08 9.55
C HIS A 38 -11.61 1.56 9.22
N PHE A 39 -11.64 1.87 7.94
CA PHE A 39 -11.87 3.20 7.41
C PHE A 39 -13.02 3.17 6.40
N ASN A 40 -13.81 4.21 6.40
CA ASN A 40 -14.80 4.48 5.36
C ASN A 40 -14.48 5.84 4.74
N PHE A 41 -14.21 5.89 3.45
CA PHE A 41 -13.89 7.12 2.76
C PHE A 41 -15.05 8.15 2.80
N ASP A 42 -16.30 7.69 2.87
CA ASP A 42 -17.44 8.60 2.93
C ASP A 42 -17.50 9.38 4.24
N ASP A 43 -17.00 8.78 5.33
CA ASP A 43 -16.96 9.41 6.66
C ASP A 43 -15.73 10.33 6.84
N MET A 44 -14.78 10.30 5.90
CA MET A 44 -13.57 11.10 5.98
C MET A 44 -13.80 12.54 5.54
N VAL A 45 -13.22 13.48 6.30
CA VAL A 45 -13.21 14.88 5.91
C VAL A 45 -12.31 15.08 4.69
N SER A 46 -12.89 15.62 3.63
CA SER A 46 -12.15 16.01 2.44
C SER A 46 -11.36 17.29 2.69
N LYS A 47 -10.08 17.30 2.37
CA LYS A 47 -9.19 18.46 2.51
C LYS A 47 -8.86 19.05 1.15
N THR A 48 -9.12 20.34 0.96
CA THR A 48 -8.64 21.09 -0.21
C THR A 48 -7.13 21.30 -0.09
N ILE A 49 -6.38 20.91 -1.13
CA ILE A 49 -4.92 20.97 -1.15
C ILE A 49 -4.36 21.79 -2.32
N GLY A 50 -5.21 22.17 -3.25
CA GLY A 50 -4.92 23.00 -4.42
C GLY A 50 -6.21 23.53 -5.02
N GLU A 51 -6.10 24.32 -6.09
CA GLU A 51 -7.24 24.79 -6.84
C GLU A 51 -7.91 23.62 -7.58
N GLY A 52 -9.20 23.40 -7.30
CA GLY A 52 -9.94 22.26 -7.84
C GLY A 52 -9.49 20.89 -7.33
N ILE A 53 -8.64 20.81 -6.30
CA ILE A 53 -8.08 19.55 -5.81
C ILE A 53 -8.48 19.32 -4.36
N LYS A 54 -9.24 18.27 -4.13
CA LYS A 54 -9.60 17.78 -2.79
C LYS A 54 -9.13 16.36 -2.59
N ARG A 55 -8.72 16.00 -1.38
CA ARG A 55 -8.32 14.63 -1.08
C ARG A 55 -8.86 14.12 0.26
N LYS A 56 -9.05 12.80 0.30
CA LYS A 56 -9.22 11.99 1.50
C LYS A 56 -8.18 10.89 1.46
N TRP A 57 -7.57 10.56 2.59
CA TRP A 57 -6.55 9.51 2.61
C TRP A 57 -6.39 8.88 3.99
N PHE A 58 -5.90 7.67 4.00
CA PHE A 58 -5.43 6.96 5.19
C PHE A 58 -4.19 6.14 4.85
N HIS A 59 -3.51 5.64 5.87
CA HIS A 59 -2.37 4.75 5.69
C HIS A 59 -2.38 3.59 6.69
N GLY A 60 -1.85 2.46 6.28
CA GLY A 60 -1.40 1.37 7.13
C GLY A 60 0.08 1.54 7.48
N GLU A 61 0.75 0.44 7.83
CA GLU A 61 2.18 0.45 8.12
C GLU A 61 3.04 0.57 6.85
N LYS A 62 2.61 -0.02 5.75
CA LYS A 62 3.41 -0.20 4.54
C LYS A 62 2.93 0.60 3.35
N GLY A 63 1.69 1.01 3.33
CA GLY A 63 1.11 1.73 2.20
C GLY A 63 -0.01 2.67 2.62
N GLN A 64 -0.39 3.52 1.70
CA GLN A 64 -1.50 4.44 1.86
C GLN A 64 -2.43 4.39 0.66
N MET A 65 -3.68 4.75 0.89
CA MET A 65 -4.68 4.97 -0.15
C MET A 65 -5.21 6.39 -0.08
N THR A 66 -5.40 6.98 -1.23
CA THR A 66 -5.87 8.36 -1.36
C THR A 66 -6.95 8.42 -2.43
N ILE A 67 -8.07 9.07 -2.14
CA ILE A 67 -9.03 9.49 -3.15
C ILE A 67 -8.83 10.98 -3.39
N PHE A 68 -8.55 11.34 -4.62
CA PHE A 68 -8.60 12.70 -5.12
C PHE A 68 -9.92 12.94 -5.85
N ASN A 69 -10.53 14.08 -5.55
CA ASN A 69 -11.59 14.65 -6.37
C ASN A 69 -10.99 15.86 -7.07
N LEU A 70 -10.88 15.76 -8.37
CA LEU A 70 -10.31 16.76 -9.25
C LEU A 70 -11.43 17.42 -10.05
N GLU A 71 -11.57 18.72 -9.90
CA GLU A 71 -12.44 19.51 -10.77
C GLU A 71 -11.81 19.55 -12.19
N LYS A 72 -12.62 19.76 -13.21
CA LYS A 72 -12.08 19.98 -14.57
C LYS A 72 -11.02 21.07 -14.54
N ASP A 73 -9.94 20.88 -15.29
CA ASP A 73 -8.77 21.74 -15.40
C ASP A 73 -7.91 21.81 -14.12
N ALA A 74 -8.22 21.01 -13.07
CA ALA A 74 -7.35 20.88 -11.92
C ALA A 74 -5.98 20.37 -12.36
N HIS A 75 -4.91 20.92 -11.75
CA HIS A 75 -3.53 20.65 -12.13
C HIS A 75 -2.71 20.26 -10.93
N ILE A 76 -2.14 19.03 -10.96
CA ILE A 76 -1.14 18.57 -10.02
C ILE A 76 0.23 18.78 -10.68
N PRO A 77 1.06 19.74 -10.19
CA PRO A 77 2.30 20.10 -10.85
C PRO A 77 3.34 18.98 -10.93
N TRP A 78 4.29 19.14 -11.84
CA TRP A 78 5.43 18.24 -12.00
C TRP A 78 6.14 17.97 -10.69
N HIS A 79 6.20 16.69 -10.32
CA HIS A 79 6.81 16.23 -9.09
C HIS A 79 7.25 14.77 -9.19
N GLN A 80 8.04 14.33 -8.21
CA GLN A 80 8.43 12.94 -8.02
C GLN A 80 8.52 12.62 -6.54
N HIS A 81 8.50 11.36 -6.20
CA HIS A 81 8.63 10.88 -4.84
C HIS A 81 9.18 9.44 -4.79
N PRO A 82 9.80 9.03 -3.65
CA PRO A 82 10.42 7.71 -3.51
C PRO A 82 9.40 6.61 -3.18
N ASN A 83 8.23 6.67 -3.78
CA ASN A 83 7.15 5.71 -3.58
C ASN A 83 6.73 5.21 -4.96
N GLU A 84 6.48 3.91 -5.09
CA GLU A 84 5.65 3.44 -6.18
C GLU A 84 4.25 4.00 -6.01
N GLN A 85 3.67 4.47 -7.09
CA GLN A 85 2.29 4.95 -7.15
C GLN A 85 1.50 4.13 -8.16
N ILE A 86 0.36 3.62 -7.73
CA ILE A 86 -0.62 2.97 -8.58
C ILE A 86 -1.84 3.87 -8.60
N THR A 87 -2.13 4.44 -9.76
CA THR A 87 -3.27 5.33 -9.99
C THR A 87 -4.36 4.59 -10.73
N TYR A 88 -5.56 4.54 -10.16
CA TYR A 88 -6.75 4.00 -10.78
C TYR A 88 -7.78 5.11 -10.97
N ILE A 89 -8.17 5.39 -12.19
CA ILE A 89 -9.22 6.37 -12.48
C ILE A 89 -10.58 5.72 -12.28
N MET A 90 -11.27 6.11 -11.21
CA MET A 90 -12.60 5.60 -10.88
C MET A 90 -13.67 6.21 -11.76
N SER A 91 -13.55 7.50 -12.09
CA SER A 91 -14.41 8.22 -13.02
C SER A 91 -13.67 9.40 -13.61
N GLY A 92 -14.09 9.86 -14.80
CA GLY A 92 -13.46 10.97 -15.49
C GLY A 92 -12.22 10.57 -16.28
N LYS A 93 -11.37 11.54 -16.57
CA LYS A 93 -10.16 11.36 -17.37
C LYS A 93 -9.08 12.36 -16.98
N VAL A 94 -7.84 11.91 -16.97
CA VAL A 94 -6.65 12.76 -16.77
C VAL A 94 -5.71 12.66 -17.95
N LYS A 95 -4.99 13.75 -18.22
CA LYS A 95 -3.79 13.77 -19.05
C LYS A 95 -2.59 13.81 -18.14
N ILE A 96 -1.64 12.92 -18.37
CA ILE A 96 -0.45 12.76 -17.55
C ILE A 96 0.78 13.01 -18.42
N LYS A 97 1.69 13.84 -17.93
CA LYS A 97 3.05 13.97 -18.44
C LYS A 97 3.97 13.13 -17.56
N THR A 98 4.83 12.32 -18.15
CA THR A 98 5.80 11.49 -17.43
C THR A 98 7.00 11.16 -18.29
N ILE A 99 7.93 10.34 -17.77
CA ILE A 99 9.12 9.87 -18.50
C ILE A 99 9.02 8.36 -18.70
N ILE A 100 9.08 7.92 -19.95
CA ILE A 100 9.23 6.50 -20.33
C ILE A 100 10.46 6.38 -21.23
N ASP A 101 11.35 5.44 -20.93
CA ASP A 101 12.60 5.21 -21.66
C ASP A 101 13.43 6.51 -21.86
N GLY A 102 13.47 7.35 -20.84
CA GLY A 102 14.22 8.61 -20.84
C GLY A 102 13.60 9.73 -21.68
N LYS A 103 12.38 9.55 -22.16
CA LYS A 103 11.67 10.55 -22.97
C LYS A 103 10.42 11.05 -22.26
N GLU A 104 10.20 12.36 -22.31
CA GLU A 104 8.92 12.93 -21.88
C GLU A 104 7.82 12.49 -22.84
N ILE A 105 6.75 11.99 -22.28
CA ILE A 105 5.56 11.58 -23.00
C ILE A 105 4.30 12.11 -22.32
N PHE A 106 3.21 12.14 -23.07
CA PHE A 106 1.87 12.36 -22.56
C PHE A 106 1.03 11.10 -22.74
N VAL A 107 0.32 10.72 -21.67
CA VAL A 107 -0.63 9.60 -21.65
C VAL A 107 -1.97 10.14 -21.18
N GLU A 108 -3.07 9.75 -21.82
CA GLU A 108 -4.41 9.95 -21.27
C GLU A 108 -4.84 8.66 -20.60
N VAL A 109 -5.41 8.79 -19.39
CA VAL A 109 -5.92 7.68 -18.58
C VAL A 109 -7.36 8.00 -18.20
N GLY A 110 -8.28 7.14 -18.57
CA GLY A 110 -9.72 7.30 -18.35
C GLY A 110 -10.29 6.35 -17.32
N ALA A 111 -11.58 6.47 -17.06
CA ALA A 111 -12.30 5.64 -16.10
C ALA A 111 -12.10 4.14 -16.37
N GLY A 112 -11.78 3.38 -15.31
CA GLY A 112 -11.50 1.96 -15.38
C GLY A 112 -10.05 1.61 -15.71
N GLU A 113 -9.20 2.58 -16.02
CA GLU A 113 -7.80 2.38 -16.38
C GLU A 113 -6.87 2.59 -15.18
N VAL A 114 -5.72 1.92 -15.25
CA VAL A 114 -4.66 1.98 -14.23
C VAL A 114 -3.35 2.38 -14.88
N ILE A 115 -2.59 3.25 -14.20
CA ILE A 115 -1.20 3.53 -14.52
C ILE A 115 -0.33 3.35 -13.29
N VAL A 116 0.89 2.83 -13.47
CA VAL A 116 1.85 2.61 -12.38
C VAL A 116 3.08 3.47 -12.62
N PHE A 117 3.46 4.25 -11.61
CA PHE A 117 4.70 5.02 -11.59
C PHE A 117 5.67 4.33 -10.62
N PRO A 118 6.79 3.78 -11.11
CA PRO A 118 7.87 3.36 -10.23
C PRO A 118 8.39 4.52 -9.35
N GLU A 119 9.07 4.17 -8.28
CA GLU A 119 9.70 5.19 -7.41
C GLU A 119 10.55 6.19 -8.23
N ASN A 120 10.49 7.46 -7.84
CA ASN A 120 11.25 8.56 -8.43
C ASN A 120 10.99 8.82 -9.93
N VAL A 121 9.96 8.24 -10.53
CA VAL A 121 9.53 8.63 -11.88
C VAL A 121 8.71 9.91 -11.80
N PRO A 122 9.18 11.00 -12.45
CA PRO A 122 8.47 12.27 -12.40
C PRO A 122 7.15 12.22 -13.18
N HIS A 123 6.15 12.91 -12.67
CA HIS A 123 4.85 12.96 -13.30
C HIS A 123 4.08 14.26 -12.97
N GLU A 124 3.11 14.58 -13.81
CA GLU A 124 2.28 15.78 -13.74
C GLU A 124 0.90 15.42 -14.30
N PHE A 125 -0.17 15.92 -13.66
CA PHE A 125 -1.54 15.57 -14.01
C PHE A 125 -2.40 16.80 -14.33
N TRP A 126 -3.23 16.68 -15.35
CA TRP A 126 -4.32 17.61 -15.65
C TRP A 126 -5.63 16.84 -15.75
N ALA A 127 -6.63 17.25 -14.99
CA ALA A 127 -7.96 16.69 -15.10
C ALA A 127 -8.64 17.25 -16.38
N LEU A 128 -8.94 16.39 -17.34
CA LEU A 128 -9.60 16.79 -18.58
C LEU A 128 -11.11 17.02 -18.38
N GLU A 129 -11.65 16.41 -17.33
CA GLU A 129 -13.02 16.54 -16.88
C GLU A 129 -13.05 16.32 -15.35
N GLU A 130 -14.21 16.46 -14.71
CA GLU A 130 -14.36 16.11 -13.31
C GLU A 130 -13.97 14.65 -13.08
N THR A 131 -12.99 14.42 -12.23
CA THR A 131 -12.32 13.11 -12.10
C THR A 131 -12.26 12.67 -10.65
N VAL A 132 -12.51 11.39 -10.43
CA VAL A 132 -12.22 10.71 -9.17
C VAL A 132 -11.09 9.73 -9.42
N ASP A 133 -9.99 9.95 -8.70
CA ASP A 133 -8.74 9.23 -8.81
C ASP A 133 -8.42 8.53 -7.49
N LEU A 134 -8.09 7.26 -7.54
CA LEU A 134 -7.64 6.46 -6.42
C LEU A 134 -6.15 6.16 -6.58
N ASP A 135 -5.33 6.75 -5.71
CA ASP A 135 -3.91 6.47 -5.62
C ASP A 135 -3.57 5.51 -4.47
N VAL A 136 -2.74 4.52 -4.76
CA VAL A 136 -2.06 3.69 -3.77
C VAL A 136 -0.57 4.00 -3.82
N HIS A 137 0.04 4.35 -2.67
CA HIS A 137 1.47 4.60 -2.56
C HIS A 137 2.15 3.58 -1.63
N VAL A 138 3.26 3.03 -2.08
CA VAL A 138 4.08 2.07 -1.33
C VAL A 138 5.55 2.48 -1.43
N PRO A 139 6.24 2.65 -0.27
CA PRO A 139 5.74 2.74 1.10
C PRO A 139 4.86 3.97 1.33
N VAL A 140 4.45 4.20 2.58
CA VAL A 140 3.70 5.40 2.97
C VAL A 140 4.48 6.68 2.63
N ARG A 141 3.83 7.68 2.05
CA ARG A 141 4.36 9.02 1.75
C ARG A 141 4.74 9.75 3.04
N GLN A 142 6.03 9.81 3.35
CA GLN A 142 6.52 10.46 4.58
C GLN A 142 6.28 11.97 4.58
N ASP A 143 6.35 12.61 3.41
CA ASP A 143 6.06 14.04 3.23
C ASP A 143 4.59 14.40 3.54
N TRP A 144 3.66 13.42 3.47
CA TRP A 144 2.24 13.64 3.81
C TRP A 144 1.93 13.45 5.29
N LEU A 145 2.80 12.76 6.04
CA LEU A 145 2.66 12.62 7.50
C LEU A 145 2.94 13.95 8.22
N SER A 146 3.61 14.90 7.57
CA SER A 146 3.77 16.24 8.07
C SER A 146 2.44 17.02 8.01
N LYS A 147 2.32 18.06 8.83
CA LYS A 147 1.15 18.96 8.79
C LYS A 147 1.18 19.91 7.59
N GLU A 148 2.30 20.01 6.90
CA GLU A 148 2.49 20.89 5.76
C GLU A 148 2.16 20.20 4.45
N LEU A 149 1.76 20.99 3.46
CA LEU A 149 1.63 20.51 2.09
C LEU A 149 3.02 20.27 1.48
N PRO A 150 3.19 19.25 0.63
CA PRO A 150 4.39 19.11 -0.19
C PRO A 150 4.68 20.37 -0.99
N ASP A 151 5.94 20.65 -1.24
CA ASP A 151 6.39 21.91 -1.87
C ASP A 151 5.75 22.17 -3.24
N TYR A 152 5.55 21.14 -4.04
CA TYR A 152 4.92 21.25 -5.36
C TYR A 152 3.43 21.68 -5.31
N LEU A 153 2.77 21.54 -4.16
CA LEU A 153 1.40 22.01 -3.92
C LEU A 153 1.34 23.37 -3.21
N LYS A 154 2.46 23.89 -2.75
CA LYS A 154 2.50 25.22 -2.16
C LYS A 154 2.38 26.25 -3.29
N LYS A 155 1.42 27.17 -3.17
CA LYS A 155 1.31 28.29 -4.14
C LYS A 155 2.64 29.02 -4.15
N THR A 156 3.29 29.09 -5.31
CA THR A 156 4.40 30.01 -5.53
C THR A 156 3.89 31.42 -5.27
N LYS A 157 4.36 32.08 -4.22
CA LYS A 157 4.05 33.51 -4.04
C LYS A 157 4.64 34.23 -5.25
N LYS A 158 3.77 34.72 -6.13
CA LYS A 158 4.13 35.68 -7.17
C LYS A 158 4.45 37.02 -6.55
#